data_65e9921a416ab90ac8bb5ae6b0b839a9
#
_entry.id   65e9921a416ab90ac8bb5ae6b0b839a9
#
_cell.length_a   1.000
_cell.length_b   1.000
_cell.length_c   1.000
_cell.angle_alpha   90.00
_cell.angle_beta   90.00
_cell.angle_gamma   90.00
#
_symmetry.space_group_name_H-M   'P 1'
#
loop_
_entity.id
_entity.type
_entity.pdbx_description
1 polymer ?
#
loop_
_entity_poly.entity_id
_entity_poly.type
_entity_poly.pdbx_seq_one_letter_code
_entity_poly.pdbx_strand_id
1 'polypeptide(L)'
;MEFKKNQIVELYIDDIGNEGEGIGHIDGYALFLKDAVIGDKVRAKIIKTKKNYGFARVEEVIEASKDRVSPRCSKARQCGGCTLQHLAYEKQLEYKFNKVKNCLERIGGLENIEEKMEPILGMEEPFYYRNKAQFPVGYDKEGNLITGFYAGRTHHIIDCTHCMIQHPVNEQILLKVLDYMKKNNITAYDEKTHKGLVRHIVTRVGFKTGEIMVCLVVNGSKKNLRNLEMLVDSLTEVEGMTSICVNINKEKTNRILGSKIEEVYGKPYIYDYIGNVKYQIGPLSFFQINPTQTKVLYEKAMEYADLKGEETVWDLYCGIGTISLFLAQKAKKVYGVEIVKEAIDDARLNAKMNGFDNAEFFVGKAEEVLPREYEKNGVYADTIVVDPPRKGCDSKLLETMVKMAPKRIVYVSCDPATLARDLKVLSEQGYEVEKVCAVDQFSHSSHVETVVGLQRKDT
;
A
#
# COMPACT_ATOMS: atom_id res chain seq x y z
N MET A 1 39.07 9.88 -7.94
CA MET A 1 39.47 8.48 -7.50
C MET A 1 38.58 7.47 -8.21
N GLU A 2 39.12 6.30 -8.55
CA GLU A 2 38.34 5.19 -9.12
C GLU A 2 37.98 4.22 -7.98
N PHE A 3 36.72 4.20 -7.59
CA PHE A 3 36.25 3.29 -6.56
C PHE A 3 36.10 1.86 -7.10
N LYS A 4 36.48 0.87 -6.27
CA LYS A 4 36.45 -0.55 -6.65
C LYS A 4 35.48 -1.36 -5.79
N LYS A 5 34.90 -2.38 -6.40
CA LYS A 5 34.09 -3.37 -5.66
C LYS A 5 34.94 -4.00 -4.53
N ASN A 6 34.33 -4.22 -3.36
CA ASN A 6 34.94 -4.71 -2.12
C ASN A 6 35.90 -3.73 -1.40
N GLN A 7 36.08 -2.52 -1.91
CA GLN A 7 36.81 -1.48 -1.19
C GLN A 7 36.05 -1.10 0.06
N ILE A 8 36.77 -0.90 1.17
CA ILE A 8 36.22 -0.37 2.42
C ILE A 8 36.50 1.12 2.46
N VAL A 9 35.50 1.89 2.84
CA VAL A 9 35.54 3.35 2.92
C VAL A 9 34.88 3.80 4.21
N GLU A 10 35.30 4.96 4.73
CA GLU A 10 34.63 5.66 5.82
C GLU A 10 34.01 6.93 5.26
N LEU A 11 32.75 7.20 5.63
CA LEU A 11 32.03 8.37 5.15
C LEU A 11 30.95 8.80 6.14
N TYR A 12 30.57 10.07 6.06
CA TYR A 12 29.36 10.59 6.69
C TYR A 12 28.16 10.42 5.78
N ILE A 13 26.99 10.19 6.38
CA ILE A 13 25.70 10.16 5.69
C ILE A 13 25.11 11.57 5.76
N ASP A 14 24.98 12.20 4.61
CA ASP A 14 24.56 13.59 4.48
C ASP A 14 23.19 13.77 3.82
N ASP A 15 22.62 12.72 3.22
CA ASP A 15 21.31 12.76 2.57
C ASP A 15 20.59 11.41 2.67
N ILE A 16 19.33 11.34 2.21
CA ILE A 16 18.49 10.15 2.18
C ILE A 16 17.84 9.99 0.80
N GLY A 17 17.95 8.80 0.22
CA GLY A 17 17.42 8.48 -1.09
C GLY A 17 15.91 8.19 -1.09
N ASN A 18 15.34 8.10 -2.28
CA ASN A 18 13.90 7.88 -2.48
C ASN A 18 13.37 6.55 -1.90
N GLU A 19 14.22 5.54 -1.77
CA GLU A 19 13.88 4.25 -1.19
C GLU A 19 14.21 4.17 0.32
N GLY A 20 14.70 5.29 0.91
CA GLY A 20 15.06 5.38 2.32
C GLY A 20 16.48 4.93 2.64
N GLU A 21 17.34 4.72 1.63
CA GLU A 21 18.76 4.50 1.83
C GLU A 21 19.48 5.78 2.18
N GLY A 22 20.44 5.71 3.11
CA GLY A 22 21.34 6.83 3.38
C GLY A 22 22.27 7.08 2.19
N ILE A 23 22.58 8.34 1.94
CA ILE A 23 23.54 8.77 0.92
C ILE A 23 24.68 9.48 1.59
N GLY A 24 25.91 9.16 1.21
CA GLY A 24 27.08 9.90 1.61
C GLY A 24 28.02 10.09 0.43
N HIS A 25 28.85 11.14 0.49
CA HIS A 25 29.72 11.54 -0.60
C HIS A 25 31.18 11.42 -0.23
N ILE A 26 32.00 10.92 -1.17
CA ILE A 26 33.46 10.91 -1.07
C ILE A 26 34.00 11.52 -2.38
N ASP A 27 34.68 12.65 -2.30
CA ASP A 27 35.22 13.39 -3.46
C ASP A 27 34.15 13.61 -4.55
N GLY A 28 32.92 13.92 -4.17
CA GLY A 28 31.78 14.13 -5.07
C GLY A 28 31.13 12.86 -5.64
N TYR A 29 31.63 11.68 -5.27
CA TYR A 29 31.03 10.40 -5.66
C TYR A 29 30.02 9.93 -4.63
N ALA A 30 28.75 9.79 -5.05
CA ALA A 30 27.65 9.38 -4.17
C ALA A 30 27.66 7.87 -3.91
N LEU A 31 27.52 7.47 -2.66
CA LEU A 31 27.32 6.09 -2.22
C LEU A 31 25.97 5.95 -1.53
N PHE A 32 25.17 4.99 -2.00
CA PHE A 32 23.88 4.63 -1.44
C PHE A 32 24.03 3.45 -0.48
N LEU A 33 23.59 3.61 0.76
CA LEU A 33 23.78 2.65 1.83
C LEU A 33 22.45 2.29 2.49
N LYS A 34 22.06 1.02 2.42
CA LYS A 34 20.93 0.51 3.20
C LYS A 34 21.27 0.56 4.70
N ASP A 35 20.27 0.84 5.53
CA ASP A 35 20.37 0.91 6.99
C ASP A 35 21.29 2.01 7.53
N ALA A 36 21.57 3.04 6.75
CA ALA A 36 22.30 4.23 7.14
C ALA A 36 21.35 5.41 7.37
N VAL A 37 21.63 6.23 8.37
CA VAL A 37 20.82 7.38 8.80
C VAL A 37 21.61 8.66 8.58
N ILE A 38 20.97 9.74 8.18
CA ILE A 38 21.59 11.07 8.08
C ILE A 38 22.27 11.41 9.41
N GLY A 39 23.54 11.81 9.34
CA GLY A 39 24.37 12.13 10.50
C GLY A 39 25.18 10.94 11.05
N ASP A 40 24.98 9.72 10.54
CA ASP A 40 25.90 8.62 10.85
C ASP A 40 27.27 8.84 10.22
N LYS A 41 28.33 8.46 10.93
CA LYS A 41 29.62 8.13 10.34
C LYS A 41 29.77 6.61 10.28
N VAL A 42 29.97 6.08 9.10
CA VAL A 42 29.96 4.63 8.87
C VAL A 42 31.24 4.15 8.20
N ARG A 43 31.66 2.93 8.53
CA ARG A 43 32.56 2.11 7.71
C ARG A 43 31.72 1.22 6.82
N ALA A 44 31.92 1.34 5.51
CA ALA A 44 31.11 0.66 4.51
C ALA A 44 31.96 -0.06 3.46
N LYS A 45 31.42 -1.19 2.97
CA LYS A 45 32.01 -1.97 1.88
C LYS A 45 31.28 -1.70 0.59
N ILE A 46 31.98 -1.24 -0.43
CA ILE A 46 31.43 -1.00 -1.76
C ILE A 46 31.04 -2.33 -2.41
N ILE A 47 29.77 -2.49 -2.77
CA ILE A 47 29.23 -3.70 -3.42
C ILE A 47 29.06 -3.55 -4.92
N LYS A 48 28.84 -2.32 -5.40
CA LYS A 48 28.69 -2.03 -6.84
C LYS A 48 29.06 -0.59 -7.14
N THR A 49 29.80 -0.38 -8.22
CA THR A 49 30.14 0.94 -8.74
C THR A 49 29.44 1.20 -10.07
N LYS A 50 29.08 2.45 -10.31
CA LYS A 50 28.58 3.04 -11.55
C LYS A 50 29.45 4.26 -11.87
N LYS A 51 29.24 4.90 -13.02
CA LYS A 51 30.06 6.04 -13.46
C LYS A 51 30.08 7.18 -12.43
N ASN A 52 28.91 7.58 -11.90
CA ASN A 52 28.74 8.77 -11.05
C ASN A 52 28.31 8.44 -9.62
N TYR A 53 28.00 7.18 -9.30
CA TYR A 53 27.56 6.74 -7.98
C TYR A 53 27.82 5.26 -7.75
N GLY A 54 27.68 4.82 -6.51
CA GLY A 54 27.79 3.40 -6.16
C GLY A 54 26.83 2.98 -5.05
N PHE A 55 26.88 1.68 -4.74
CA PHE A 55 26.15 1.09 -3.63
C PHE A 55 27.14 0.48 -2.65
N ALA A 56 26.92 0.70 -1.38
CA ALA A 56 27.76 0.13 -0.34
C ALA A 56 26.89 -0.50 0.76
N ARG A 57 27.50 -1.36 1.56
CA ARG A 57 26.88 -1.99 2.71
C ARG A 57 27.56 -1.48 3.96
N VAL A 58 26.79 -1.03 4.93
CA VAL A 58 27.30 -0.66 6.25
C VAL A 58 27.88 -1.90 6.95
N GLU A 59 29.17 -1.87 7.24
CA GLU A 59 29.86 -2.89 8.05
C GLU A 59 29.82 -2.50 9.53
N GLU A 60 30.00 -1.19 9.83
CA GLU A 60 30.03 -0.66 11.17
C GLU A 60 29.50 0.79 11.20
N VAL A 61 28.74 1.14 12.21
CA VAL A 61 28.41 2.53 12.54
C VAL A 61 29.44 3.02 13.54
N ILE A 62 30.34 3.90 13.11
CA ILE A 62 31.46 4.42 13.91
C ILE A 62 30.94 5.46 14.92
N GLU A 63 30.13 6.39 14.40
CA GLU A 63 29.45 7.42 15.20
C GLU A 63 27.98 7.40 14.79
N ALA A 64 27.09 7.10 15.74
CA ALA A 64 25.67 7.05 15.47
C ALA A 64 25.06 8.45 15.43
N SER A 65 24.19 8.70 14.45
CA SER A 65 23.32 9.87 14.43
C SER A 65 22.46 9.93 15.70
N LYS A 66 22.14 11.13 16.17
CA LYS A 66 21.17 11.33 17.26
C LYS A 66 19.76 10.84 16.91
N ASP A 67 19.46 10.76 15.61
CA ASP A 67 18.16 10.35 15.08
C ASP A 67 18.10 8.83 14.76
N ARG A 68 19.23 8.11 15.03
CA ARG A 68 19.27 6.65 14.91
C ARG A 68 18.63 5.99 16.12
N VAL A 69 17.74 5.03 15.84
CA VAL A 69 17.10 4.18 16.85
C VAL A 69 17.34 2.71 16.56
N SER A 70 17.27 1.87 17.60
CA SER A 70 17.30 0.42 17.43
C SER A 70 15.97 -0.08 16.88
N PRO A 71 15.94 -0.79 15.72
CA PRO A 71 14.73 -1.37 15.21
C PRO A 71 14.07 -2.34 16.20
N ARG A 72 12.77 -2.25 16.41
CA ARG A 72 12.01 -3.24 17.21
C ARG A 72 12.00 -4.63 16.57
N CYS A 73 12.05 -4.69 15.24
CA CYS A 73 12.06 -5.94 14.49
C CYS A 73 13.49 -6.49 14.34
N SER A 74 13.76 -7.68 14.87
CA SER A 74 15.06 -8.37 14.74
C SER A 74 15.43 -8.72 13.30
N LYS A 75 14.45 -8.73 12.38
CA LYS A 75 14.64 -9.04 10.95
C LYS A 75 14.73 -7.80 10.07
N ALA A 76 14.70 -6.57 10.63
CA ALA A 76 14.63 -5.32 9.87
C ALA A 76 15.73 -5.18 8.80
N ARG A 77 16.96 -5.59 9.11
CA ARG A 77 18.08 -5.54 8.14
C ARG A 77 17.99 -6.55 7.00
N GLN A 78 17.30 -7.66 7.23
CA GLN A 78 17.21 -8.79 6.29
C GLN A 78 15.94 -8.73 5.43
N CYS A 79 14.81 -8.38 6.07
CA CYS A 79 13.50 -8.27 5.45
C CYS A 79 13.44 -7.05 4.51
N GLY A 80 12.74 -7.19 3.39
CA GLY A 80 12.52 -6.09 2.43
C GLY A 80 11.32 -5.19 2.76
N GLY A 81 10.59 -5.45 3.86
CA GLY A 81 9.33 -4.77 4.14
C GLY A 81 9.48 -3.41 4.81
N CYS A 82 10.47 -3.23 5.68
CA CYS A 82 10.74 -1.99 6.41
C CYS A 82 12.11 -1.44 6.04
N THR A 83 12.18 -0.20 5.58
CA THR A 83 13.43 0.44 5.16
C THR A 83 13.88 1.53 6.14
N LEU A 84 13.01 1.99 7.05
CA LEU A 84 13.24 3.14 7.92
C LEU A 84 13.14 2.84 9.43
N GLN A 85 13.05 1.58 9.89
CA GLN A 85 12.91 1.27 11.32
C GLN A 85 14.11 1.72 12.18
N HIS A 86 15.23 1.99 11.57
CA HIS A 86 16.44 2.48 12.24
C HIS A 86 16.49 4.02 12.37
N LEU A 87 15.50 4.72 11.82
CA LEU A 87 15.32 6.17 11.89
C LEU A 87 14.19 6.51 12.86
N ALA A 88 14.38 7.50 13.74
CA ALA A 88 13.35 7.99 14.65
C ALA A 88 12.07 8.37 13.89
N TYR A 89 10.91 8.09 14.47
CA TYR A 89 9.64 8.20 13.73
C TYR A 89 9.34 9.62 13.25
N GLU A 90 9.64 10.63 14.07
CA GLU A 90 9.49 12.04 13.70
C GLU A 90 10.35 12.39 12.47
N LYS A 91 11.52 11.77 12.35
CA LYS A 91 12.42 11.96 11.20
C LYS A 91 11.97 11.17 9.96
N GLN A 92 11.24 10.06 10.15
CA GLN A 92 10.57 9.41 9.03
C GLN A 92 9.47 10.31 8.46
N LEU A 93 8.71 11.00 9.31
CA LEU A 93 7.68 11.97 8.88
C LEU A 93 8.30 13.17 8.14
N GLU A 94 9.38 13.74 8.68
CA GLU A 94 10.12 14.82 8.01
C GLU A 94 10.65 14.40 6.63
N TYR A 95 11.23 13.20 6.53
CA TYR A 95 11.66 12.63 5.26
C TYR A 95 10.51 12.52 4.26
N LYS A 96 9.36 11.99 4.68
CA LYS A 96 8.19 11.82 3.81
C LYS A 96 7.60 13.14 3.35
N PHE A 97 7.53 14.12 4.24
CA PHE A 97 7.11 15.48 3.91
C PHE A 97 8.02 16.09 2.84
N ASN A 98 9.34 16.04 3.07
CA ASN A 98 10.33 16.57 2.14
C ASN A 98 10.34 15.83 0.80
N LYS A 99 10.08 14.51 0.80
CA LYS A 99 9.95 13.72 -0.42
C LYS A 99 8.78 14.21 -1.29
N VAL A 100 7.61 14.45 -0.69
CA VAL A 100 6.45 15.02 -1.41
C VAL A 100 6.79 16.40 -1.94
N LYS A 101 7.27 17.31 -1.08
CA LYS A 101 7.69 18.66 -1.46
C LYS A 101 8.64 18.66 -2.64
N ASN A 102 9.75 17.93 -2.54
CA ASN A 102 10.78 17.86 -3.58
C ASN A 102 10.23 17.34 -4.93
N CYS A 103 9.31 16.36 -4.91
CA CYS A 103 8.68 15.90 -6.15
C CYS A 103 7.80 16.98 -6.77
N LEU A 104 6.97 17.65 -5.97
CA LEU A 104 6.07 18.71 -6.44
C LEU A 104 6.84 19.90 -7.01
N GLU A 105 7.94 20.32 -6.39
CA GLU A 105 8.78 21.40 -6.89
C GLU A 105 9.56 21.00 -8.14
N ARG A 106 10.31 19.90 -8.10
CA ARG A 106 11.29 19.54 -9.15
C ARG A 106 10.65 18.89 -10.38
N ILE A 107 9.62 18.05 -10.18
CA ILE A 107 8.92 17.35 -11.27
C ILE A 107 7.69 18.13 -11.69
N GLY A 108 6.91 18.58 -10.71
CA GLY A 108 5.67 19.35 -10.93
C GLY A 108 5.92 20.76 -11.40
N GLY A 109 7.08 21.35 -11.11
CA GLY A 109 7.38 22.75 -11.38
C GLY A 109 6.48 23.70 -10.57
N LEU A 110 5.98 23.27 -9.41
CA LEU A 110 5.09 24.05 -8.56
C LEU A 110 5.93 24.93 -7.64
N GLU A 111 5.94 26.22 -7.89
CA GLU A 111 6.66 27.19 -7.08
C GLU A 111 5.95 27.43 -5.75
N ASN A 112 6.73 27.68 -4.68
CA ASN A 112 6.25 27.98 -3.33
C ASN A 112 5.24 26.96 -2.76
N ILE A 113 5.35 25.69 -3.18
CA ILE A 113 4.39 24.65 -2.80
C ILE A 113 4.35 24.42 -1.28
N GLU A 114 5.46 24.71 -0.59
CA GLU A 114 5.55 24.55 0.87
C GLU A 114 4.51 25.40 1.61
N GLU A 115 4.16 26.56 1.11
CA GLU A 115 3.11 27.43 1.68
C GLU A 115 1.70 26.82 1.59
N LYS A 116 1.50 25.87 0.66
CA LYS A 116 0.24 25.13 0.44
C LYS A 116 0.25 23.74 1.11
N MET A 117 1.40 23.32 1.67
CA MET A 117 1.54 22.04 2.34
C MET A 117 1.14 22.15 3.82
N GLU A 118 0.17 21.34 4.20
CA GLU A 118 -0.16 21.16 5.61
C GLU A 118 0.88 20.21 6.30
N PRO A 119 1.00 20.27 7.64
CA PRO A 119 1.83 19.31 8.35
C PRO A 119 1.46 17.87 8.00
N ILE A 120 2.47 17.00 7.88
CA ILE A 120 2.24 15.59 7.60
C ILE A 120 1.45 14.91 8.73
N LEU A 121 0.47 14.11 8.37
CA LEU A 121 -0.33 13.34 9.32
C LEU A 121 0.31 11.98 9.59
N GLY A 122 0.95 11.86 10.76
CA GLY A 122 1.56 10.63 11.25
C GLY A 122 0.58 9.70 11.97
N MET A 123 1.08 8.55 12.42
CA MET A 123 0.36 7.58 13.25
C MET A 123 0.68 7.82 14.74
N GLU A 124 -0.29 7.63 15.62
CA GLU A 124 -0.06 7.56 17.07
C GLU A 124 0.74 6.31 17.44
N GLU A 125 0.34 5.15 16.87
CA GLU A 125 1.07 3.88 17.01
C GLU A 125 1.54 3.40 15.62
N PRO A 126 2.83 3.58 15.28
CA PRO A 126 3.36 3.25 13.95
C PRO A 126 3.66 1.75 13.75
N PHE A 127 3.18 0.88 14.65
CA PHE A 127 3.33 -0.56 14.59
C PHE A 127 1.97 -1.26 14.51
N TYR A 128 1.95 -2.53 14.11
CA TYR A 128 0.77 -3.42 14.09
C TYR A 128 -0.45 -2.87 13.32
N TYR A 129 -0.22 -1.97 12.38
CA TYR A 129 -1.28 -1.24 11.67
C TYR A 129 -1.85 -1.97 10.45
N ARG A 130 -1.20 -3.05 9.97
CA ARG A 130 -1.63 -3.72 8.74
C ARG A 130 -2.73 -4.74 9.02
N ASN A 131 -3.85 -4.57 8.32
CA ASN A 131 -4.99 -5.48 8.36
C ASN A 131 -4.91 -6.65 7.37
N LYS A 132 -3.92 -6.66 6.48
CA LYS A 132 -3.68 -7.72 5.49
C LYS A 132 -2.22 -8.08 5.42
N ALA A 133 -1.94 -9.38 5.41
CA ALA A 133 -0.62 -9.91 5.17
C ALA A 133 -0.64 -11.05 4.15
N GLN A 134 0.47 -11.24 3.45
CA GLN A 134 0.68 -12.31 2.47
C GLN A 134 2.05 -12.93 2.76
N PHE A 135 2.04 -14.11 3.35
CA PHE A 135 3.25 -14.78 3.81
C PHE A 135 3.60 -15.91 2.85
N PRO A 136 4.71 -15.84 2.10
CA PRO A 136 5.22 -16.97 1.34
C PRO A 136 5.58 -18.13 2.28
N VAL A 137 5.34 -19.35 1.83
CA VAL A 137 5.73 -20.57 2.54
C VAL A 137 6.83 -21.28 1.75
N GLY A 138 7.85 -21.76 2.42
CA GLY A 138 8.98 -22.42 1.78
C GLY A 138 9.77 -23.28 2.75
N TYR A 139 11.01 -23.55 2.39
CA TYR A 139 11.94 -24.32 3.21
C TYR A 139 13.21 -23.50 3.48
N ASP A 140 13.77 -23.69 4.67
CA ASP A 140 15.11 -23.21 4.99
C ASP A 140 16.18 -24.13 4.35
N LYS A 141 17.45 -23.86 4.64
CA LYS A 141 18.58 -24.66 4.11
C LYS A 141 18.64 -26.05 4.70
N GLU A 142 18.08 -26.25 5.88
CA GLU A 142 18.00 -27.51 6.62
C GLU A 142 16.77 -28.34 6.22
N GLY A 143 15.87 -27.78 5.37
CA GLY A 143 14.65 -28.45 4.91
C GLY A 143 13.46 -28.30 5.85
N ASN A 144 13.51 -27.39 6.82
CA ASN A 144 12.38 -27.08 7.69
C ASN A 144 11.40 -26.16 6.99
N LEU A 145 10.09 -26.38 7.20
CA LEU A 145 9.06 -25.46 6.75
C LEU A 145 9.20 -24.11 7.46
N ILE A 146 9.28 -23.04 6.66
CA ILE A 146 9.34 -21.65 7.13
C ILE A 146 8.30 -20.80 6.42
N THR A 147 7.94 -19.69 7.07
CA THR A 147 7.10 -18.64 6.49
C THR A 147 7.55 -17.28 6.98
N GLY A 148 7.25 -16.22 6.23
CA GLY A 148 7.63 -14.86 6.61
C GLY A 148 7.57 -13.92 5.43
N PHE A 149 8.67 -13.25 5.11
CA PHE A 149 8.71 -12.27 4.01
C PHE A 149 9.95 -12.47 3.14
N TYR A 150 9.88 -12.00 1.92
CA TYR A 150 11.05 -12.04 1.04
C TYR A 150 12.12 -11.03 1.47
N ALA A 151 13.37 -11.45 1.41
CA ALA A 151 14.50 -10.52 1.46
C ALA A 151 14.43 -9.57 0.25
N GLY A 152 14.78 -8.31 0.45
CA GLY A 152 14.65 -7.27 -0.56
C GLY A 152 15.27 -7.67 -1.91
N ARG A 153 14.51 -7.52 -2.98
CA ARG A 153 14.90 -7.84 -4.38
C ARG A 153 15.24 -9.31 -4.62
N THR A 154 14.74 -10.22 -3.79
CA THR A 154 14.94 -11.67 -3.95
C THR A 154 13.66 -12.43 -3.63
N HIS A 155 13.64 -13.74 -3.92
CA HIS A 155 12.61 -14.68 -3.49
C HIS A 155 13.08 -15.56 -2.31
N HIS A 156 14.14 -15.15 -1.62
CA HIS A 156 14.58 -15.82 -0.41
C HIS A 156 13.67 -15.44 0.77
N ILE A 157 13.06 -16.43 1.40
CA ILE A 157 12.16 -16.23 2.53
C ILE A 157 12.99 -16.01 3.79
N ILE A 158 12.77 -14.90 4.45
CA ILE A 158 13.24 -14.63 5.81
C ILE A 158 12.20 -15.19 6.75
N ASP A 159 12.57 -16.20 7.53
CA ASP A 159 11.70 -16.77 8.54
C ASP A 159 11.31 -15.72 9.58
N CYS A 160 10.01 -15.39 9.59
CA CYS A 160 9.46 -14.32 10.42
C CYS A 160 7.96 -14.52 10.63
N THR A 161 7.58 -15.19 11.70
CA THR A 161 6.19 -15.33 12.12
C THR A 161 5.71 -14.10 12.92
N HIS A 162 6.61 -13.44 13.63
CA HIS A 162 6.33 -12.24 14.43
C HIS A 162 6.79 -10.97 13.69
N CYS A 163 5.87 -10.22 13.11
CA CYS A 163 6.15 -9.01 12.35
C CYS A 163 5.57 -7.77 13.04
N MET A 164 6.43 -6.78 13.31
CA MET A 164 6.09 -5.58 14.08
C MET A 164 5.09 -4.63 13.40
N ILE A 165 4.85 -4.75 12.09
CA ILE A 165 3.87 -3.92 11.38
C ILE A 165 2.58 -4.68 11.02
N GLN A 166 2.56 -6.00 11.17
CA GLN A 166 1.40 -6.83 10.93
C GLN A 166 0.60 -7.03 12.22
N HIS A 167 -0.69 -7.36 12.09
CA HIS A 167 -1.52 -7.66 13.26
C HIS A 167 -0.94 -8.85 14.06
N PRO A 168 -0.85 -8.77 15.40
CA PRO A 168 -0.20 -9.80 16.22
C PRO A 168 -0.80 -11.20 16.09
N VAL A 169 -2.09 -11.32 15.80
CA VAL A 169 -2.77 -12.60 15.60
C VAL A 169 -2.16 -13.47 14.50
N ASN A 170 -1.43 -12.85 13.56
CA ASN A 170 -0.79 -13.56 12.47
C ASN A 170 0.21 -14.60 12.96
N GLU A 171 0.95 -14.35 14.04
CA GLU A 171 1.89 -15.31 14.60
C GLU A 171 1.19 -16.61 14.97
N GLN A 172 0.08 -16.55 15.70
CA GLN A 172 -0.70 -17.72 16.08
C GLN A 172 -1.24 -18.47 14.85
N ILE A 173 -1.76 -17.75 13.85
CA ILE A 173 -2.27 -18.33 12.61
C ILE A 173 -1.15 -19.06 11.85
N LEU A 174 0.00 -18.41 11.66
CA LEU A 174 1.12 -18.98 10.92
C LEU A 174 1.65 -20.25 11.57
N LEU A 175 1.82 -20.24 12.90
CA LEU A 175 2.29 -21.43 13.63
C LEU A 175 1.31 -22.60 13.49
N LYS A 176 -0.01 -22.34 13.58
CA LYS A 176 -1.05 -23.38 13.38
C LYS A 176 -1.04 -23.95 11.95
N VAL A 177 -0.88 -23.11 10.94
CA VAL A 177 -0.80 -23.56 9.54
C VAL A 177 0.47 -24.38 9.28
N LEU A 178 1.63 -23.94 9.78
CA LEU A 178 2.88 -24.71 9.64
C LEU A 178 2.83 -26.05 10.36
N ASP A 179 2.25 -26.10 11.56
CA ASP A 179 2.05 -27.36 12.30
C ASP A 179 1.13 -28.34 11.54
N TYR A 180 0.00 -27.83 11.01
CA TYR A 180 -0.88 -28.62 10.15
C TYR A 180 -0.14 -29.16 8.92
N MET A 181 0.61 -28.31 8.22
CA MET A 181 1.36 -28.72 7.04
C MET A 181 2.38 -29.82 7.36
N LYS A 182 3.10 -29.67 8.48
CA LYS A 182 4.08 -30.65 8.95
C LYS A 182 3.43 -31.99 9.30
N LYS A 183 2.36 -31.97 10.09
CA LYS A 183 1.65 -33.20 10.54
C LYS A 183 1.02 -33.98 9.38
N ASN A 184 0.60 -33.30 8.33
CA ASN A 184 -0.11 -33.91 7.20
C ASN A 184 0.76 -34.07 5.94
N ASN A 185 2.08 -33.85 6.04
CA ASN A 185 3.02 -33.90 4.92
C ASN A 185 2.58 -33.05 3.73
N ILE A 186 2.08 -31.83 4.01
CA ILE A 186 1.72 -30.84 2.98
C ILE A 186 2.98 -30.07 2.60
N THR A 187 3.30 -30.07 1.31
CA THR A 187 4.53 -29.45 0.81
C THR A 187 4.37 -27.96 0.52
N ALA A 188 5.42 -27.17 0.78
CA ALA A 188 5.50 -25.81 0.28
C ALA A 188 5.80 -25.79 -1.23
N TYR A 189 5.29 -24.78 -1.93
CA TYR A 189 5.56 -24.57 -3.35
C TYR A 189 6.96 -23.97 -3.56
N ASP A 190 7.68 -24.55 -4.49
CA ASP A 190 9.00 -24.06 -4.92
C ASP A 190 8.85 -23.34 -6.27
N GLU A 191 9.17 -22.06 -6.32
CA GLU A 191 9.05 -21.22 -7.51
C GLU A 191 10.04 -21.58 -8.62
N LYS A 192 11.15 -22.27 -8.31
CA LYS A 192 12.14 -22.69 -9.30
C LYS A 192 11.73 -23.97 -10.02
N THR A 193 11.22 -24.93 -9.29
CA THR A 193 10.79 -26.23 -9.83
C THR A 193 9.32 -26.27 -10.19
N HIS A 194 8.53 -25.30 -9.71
CA HIS A 194 7.06 -25.24 -9.82
C HIS A 194 6.35 -26.44 -9.22
N LYS A 195 6.95 -27.07 -8.20
CA LYS A 195 6.41 -28.20 -7.48
C LYS A 195 6.03 -27.80 -6.06
N GLY A 196 5.19 -28.64 -5.41
CA GLY A 196 4.67 -28.39 -4.08
C GLY A 196 3.29 -27.75 -4.12
N LEU A 197 2.63 -27.65 -2.96
CA LEU A 197 1.21 -27.32 -2.87
C LEU A 197 0.97 -25.89 -2.34
N VAL A 198 1.39 -25.58 -1.12
CA VAL A 198 1.08 -24.29 -0.47
C VAL A 198 2.08 -23.22 -0.90
N ARG A 199 1.59 -22.14 -1.49
CA ARG A 199 2.39 -21.00 -1.96
C ARG A 199 2.47 -19.90 -0.91
N HIS A 200 1.31 -19.47 -0.41
CA HIS A 200 1.20 -18.37 0.54
C HIS A 200 0.10 -18.65 1.56
N ILE A 201 0.24 -18.02 2.72
CA ILE A 201 -0.81 -17.84 3.71
C ILE A 201 -1.20 -16.35 3.65
N VAL A 202 -2.45 -16.08 3.34
CA VAL A 202 -2.99 -14.71 3.32
C VAL A 202 -3.92 -14.54 4.49
N THR A 203 -3.70 -13.49 5.26
CA THR A 203 -4.55 -13.14 6.40
C THR A 203 -5.20 -11.78 6.19
N ARG A 204 -6.41 -11.62 6.66
CA ARG A 204 -7.10 -10.34 6.81
C ARG A 204 -7.72 -10.24 8.19
N VAL A 205 -7.67 -9.07 8.78
CA VAL A 205 -8.20 -8.79 10.11
C VAL A 205 -9.04 -7.53 10.05
N GLY A 206 -10.30 -7.61 10.44
CA GLY A 206 -11.16 -6.45 10.64
C GLY A 206 -10.77 -5.76 11.94
N PHE A 207 -10.23 -4.54 11.87
CA PHE A 207 -9.74 -3.81 13.04
C PHE A 207 -10.85 -3.35 13.97
N LYS A 208 -12.03 -3.03 13.42
CA LYS A 208 -13.20 -2.66 14.23
C LYS A 208 -14.07 -3.86 14.63
N THR A 209 -14.12 -4.88 13.76
CA THR A 209 -15.00 -6.03 14.01
C THR A 209 -14.32 -7.16 14.75
N GLY A 210 -12.98 -7.25 14.69
CA GLY A 210 -12.24 -8.41 15.17
C GLY A 210 -12.39 -9.65 14.26
N GLU A 211 -13.13 -9.57 13.16
CA GLU A 211 -13.29 -10.69 12.22
C GLU A 211 -11.99 -11.03 11.50
N ILE A 212 -11.66 -12.32 11.40
CA ILE A 212 -10.42 -12.81 10.80
C ILE A 212 -10.73 -13.72 9.61
N MET A 213 -10.00 -13.51 8.53
CA MET A 213 -9.98 -14.38 7.36
C MET A 213 -8.60 -14.96 7.15
N VAL A 214 -8.53 -16.27 6.91
CA VAL A 214 -7.33 -16.99 6.47
C VAL A 214 -7.57 -17.61 5.11
N CYS A 215 -6.69 -17.32 4.16
CA CYS A 215 -6.77 -17.86 2.80
C CYS A 215 -5.45 -18.57 2.45
N LEU A 216 -5.50 -19.89 2.24
CA LEU A 216 -4.35 -20.64 1.74
C LEU A 216 -4.27 -20.55 0.22
N VAL A 217 -3.19 -20.04 -0.31
CA VAL A 217 -2.92 -20.02 -1.75
C VAL A 217 -2.21 -21.30 -2.16
N VAL A 218 -2.82 -22.07 -3.04
CA VAL A 218 -2.34 -23.40 -3.40
C VAL A 218 -2.10 -23.59 -4.90
N ASN A 219 -1.05 -24.31 -5.24
CA ASN A 219 -0.79 -24.84 -6.58
C ASN A 219 -1.55 -26.18 -6.76
N GLY A 220 -2.88 -26.13 -6.66
CA GLY A 220 -3.71 -27.33 -6.64
C GLY A 220 -5.17 -26.99 -6.48
N SER A 221 -5.84 -27.70 -5.57
CA SER A 221 -7.23 -27.47 -5.16
C SER A 221 -7.40 -27.81 -3.68
N LYS A 222 -8.53 -27.47 -3.10
CA LYS A 222 -8.91 -27.84 -1.73
C LYS A 222 -8.73 -29.35 -1.45
N LYS A 223 -9.02 -30.21 -2.44
CA LYS A 223 -8.90 -31.66 -2.33
C LYS A 223 -7.46 -32.18 -2.12
N ASN A 224 -6.45 -31.35 -2.43
CA ASN A 224 -5.04 -31.72 -2.21
C ASN A 224 -4.57 -31.44 -0.77
N LEU A 225 -5.34 -30.70 0.02
CA LEU A 225 -5.09 -30.44 1.44
C LEU A 225 -5.67 -31.61 2.26
N ARG A 226 -4.79 -32.55 2.65
CA ARG A 226 -5.18 -33.72 3.43
C ARG A 226 -5.62 -33.30 4.83
N ASN A 227 -6.66 -33.96 5.37
CA ASN A 227 -7.18 -33.70 6.72
C ASN A 227 -7.42 -32.21 6.97
N LEU A 228 -8.06 -31.53 6.01
CA LEU A 228 -8.30 -30.08 6.07
C LEU A 228 -9.14 -29.68 7.29
N GLU A 229 -9.98 -30.59 7.78
CA GLU A 229 -10.74 -30.44 9.02
C GLU A 229 -9.84 -30.17 10.24
N MET A 230 -8.67 -30.80 10.33
CA MET A 230 -7.72 -30.55 11.42
C MET A 230 -7.21 -29.09 11.40
N LEU A 231 -7.03 -28.51 10.20
CA LEU A 231 -6.66 -27.11 10.08
C LEU A 231 -7.82 -26.21 10.50
N VAL A 232 -9.03 -26.53 10.06
CA VAL A 232 -10.25 -25.77 10.42
C VAL A 232 -10.41 -25.75 11.94
N ASP A 233 -10.39 -26.92 12.59
CA ASP A 233 -10.51 -27.06 14.03
C ASP A 233 -9.46 -26.22 14.77
N SER A 234 -8.21 -26.32 14.33
CA SER A 234 -7.12 -25.56 14.92
C SER A 234 -7.26 -24.05 14.72
N LEU A 235 -7.67 -23.59 13.52
CA LEU A 235 -7.81 -22.15 13.25
C LEU A 235 -9.04 -21.56 13.93
N THR A 236 -10.13 -22.31 14.11
CA THR A 236 -11.34 -21.84 14.81
C THR A 236 -11.14 -21.60 16.29
N GLU A 237 -10.07 -22.11 16.89
CA GLU A 237 -9.64 -21.73 18.25
C GLU A 237 -9.12 -20.28 18.33
N VAL A 238 -8.77 -19.66 17.18
CA VAL A 238 -8.33 -18.26 17.14
C VAL A 238 -9.56 -17.38 17.28
N GLU A 239 -9.60 -16.56 18.32
CA GLU A 239 -10.70 -15.61 18.54
C GLU A 239 -10.91 -14.69 17.34
N GLY A 240 -12.14 -14.56 16.89
CA GLY A 240 -12.49 -13.77 15.70
C GLY A 240 -12.40 -14.53 14.37
N MET A 241 -12.00 -15.81 14.35
CA MET A 241 -11.93 -16.57 13.09
C MET A 241 -13.31 -16.70 12.45
N THR A 242 -13.49 -15.99 11.33
CA THR A 242 -14.79 -15.87 10.64
C THR A 242 -14.80 -16.56 9.29
N SER A 243 -13.65 -16.60 8.61
CA SER A 243 -13.54 -17.10 7.24
C SER A 243 -12.25 -17.89 7.03
N ILE A 244 -12.39 -19.10 6.49
CA ILE A 244 -11.24 -19.88 5.99
C ILE A 244 -11.55 -20.26 4.54
N CYS A 245 -10.64 -19.98 3.63
CA CYS A 245 -10.78 -20.28 2.22
C CYS A 245 -9.47 -20.77 1.58
N VAL A 246 -9.58 -21.33 0.40
CA VAL A 246 -8.46 -21.74 -0.45
C VAL A 246 -8.52 -20.93 -1.75
N ASN A 247 -7.43 -20.27 -2.08
CA ASN A 247 -7.24 -19.64 -3.37
C ASN A 247 -6.42 -20.55 -4.28
N ILE A 248 -6.95 -20.83 -5.47
CA ILE A 248 -6.27 -21.65 -6.46
C ILE A 248 -5.41 -20.79 -7.36
N ASN A 249 -4.10 -20.96 -7.25
CA ASN A 249 -3.13 -20.32 -8.13
C ASN A 249 -2.13 -21.35 -8.70
N LYS A 250 -2.38 -21.79 -9.93
CA LYS A 250 -1.51 -22.71 -10.69
C LYS A 250 -0.60 -21.97 -11.67
N GLU A 251 -0.67 -20.64 -11.72
CA GLU A 251 0.13 -19.84 -12.66
C GLU A 251 1.61 -19.83 -12.24
N LYS A 252 2.48 -19.91 -13.23
CA LYS A 252 3.94 -19.80 -13.04
C LYS A 252 4.40 -18.35 -13.17
N THR A 253 3.76 -17.47 -12.40
CA THR A 253 4.00 -16.02 -12.39
C THR A 253 4.20 -15.52 -10.96
N ASN A 254 4.64 -14.29 -10.81
CA ASN A 254 4.78 -13.61 -9.52
C ASN A 254 3.44 -13.19 -8.90
N ARG A 255 2.31 -13.47 -9.56
CA ARG A 255 0.99 -13.20 -9.02
C ARG A 255 0.71 -14.13 -7.84
N ILE A 256 0.41 -13.54 -6.68
CA ILE A 256 0.17 -14.29 -5.44
C ILE A 256 -1.19 -14.98 -5.48
N LEU A 257 -2.26 -14.23 -5.75
CA LEU A 257 -3.63 -14.74 -5.75
C LEU A 257 -4.10 -15.11 -7.16
N GLY A 258 -4.64 -16.30 -7.31
CA GLY A 258 -5.41 -16.69 -8.49
C GLY A 258 -6.84 -16.13 -8.44
N SER A 259 -7.61 -16.37 -9.50
CA SER A 259 -8.99 -15.87 -9.61
C SER A 259 -10.04 -16.74 -8.91
N LYS A 260 -9.72 -18.01 -8.63
CA LYS A 260 -10.69 -18.96 -8.06
C LYS A 260 -10.51 -19.09 -6.55
N ILE A 261 -11.63 -18.93 -5.82
CA ILE A 261 -11.72 -19.16 -4.36
C ILE A 261 -12.60 -20.40 -4.13
N GLU A 262 -12.21 -21.24 -3.19
CA GLU A 262 -13.00 -22.35 -2.65
C GLU A 262 -13.20 -22.11 -1.14
N GLU A 263 -14.45 -22.07 -0.71
CA GLU A 263 -14.83 -21.87 0.68
C GLU A 263 -14.51 -23.15 1.48
N VAL A 264 -14.03 -22.98 2.71
CA VAL A 264 -13.69 -24.05 3.64
C VAL A 264 -14.51 -23.95 4.91
N TYR A 265 -14.53 -22.77 5.53
CA TYR A 265 -15.27 -22.52 6.78
C TYR A 265 -15.81 -21.09 6.79
N GLY A 266 -17.01 -20.95 7.34
CA GLY A 266 -17.66 -19.67 7.58
C GLY A 266 -18.09 -18.97 6.30
N LYS A 267 -18.06 -17.63 6.32
CA LYS A 267 -18.45 -16.79 5.19
C LYS A 267 -17.26 -16.59 4.24
N PRO A 268 -17.48 -16.37 2.93
CA PRO A 268 -16.39 -16.07 1.98
C PRO A 268 -15.88 -14.63 2.09
N TYR A 269 -16.15 -13.94 3.18
CA TYR A 269 -15.78 -12.55 3.44
C TYR A 269 -15.73 -12.26 4.94
N ILE A 270 -15.13 -11.12 5.29
CA ILE A 270 -15.21 -10.48 6.59
C ILE A 270 -15.79 -9.08 6.44
N TYR A 271 -16.20 -8.50 7.55
CA TYR A 271 -16.57 -7.09 7.62
C TYR A 271 -15.51 -6.27 8.33
N ASP A 272 -15.34 -5.02 7.89
CA ASP A 272 -14.64 -4.00 8.65
C ASP A 272 -15.20 -2.61 8.33
N TYR A 273 -14.69 -1.57 8.99
CA TYR A 273 -15.15 -0.21 8.87
C TYR A 273 -14.02 0.75 8.52
N ILE A 274 -14.32 1.78 7.70
CA ILE A 274 -13.55 3.02 7.63
C ILE A 274 -14.45 4.13 8.14
N GLY A 275 -14.08 4.74 9.27
CA GLY A 275 -15.00 5.65 9.96
C GLY A 275 -16.28 4.93 10.40
N ASN A 276 -17.42 5.38 9.90
CA ASN A 276 -18.75 4.80 10.18
C ASN A 276 -19.27 3.93 9.03
N VAL A 277 -18.56 3.85 7.92
CA VAL A 277 -18.99 3.08 6.75
C VAL A 277 -18.48 1.65 6.87
N LYS A 278 -19.39 0.68 6.74
CA LYS A 278 -19.14 -0.76 6.80
C LYS A 278 -18.83 -1.31 5.42
N TYR A 279 -17.81 -2.17 5.33
CA TYR A 279 -17.43 -2.81 4.08
C TYR A 279 -17.40 -4.32 4.22
N GLN A 280 -17.92 -5.01 3.21
CA GLN A 280 -17.71 -6.43 3.01
C GLN A 280 -16.41 -6.63 2.22
N ILE A 281 -15.51 -7.47 2.73
CA ILE A 281 -14.16 -7.64 2.23
C ILE A 281 -13.93 -9.12 1.92
N GLY A 282 -13.88 -9.45 0.64
CA GLY A 282 -13.54 -10.79 0.17
C GLY A 282 -12.03 -11.05 0.09
N PRO A 283 -11.60 -12.29 -0.20
CA PRO A 283 -10.17 -12.63 -0.33
C PRO A 283 -9.45 -11.84 -1.42
N LEU A 284 -10.16 -11.50 -2.52
CA LEU A 284 -9.61 -10.82 -3.69
C LEU A 284 -9.86 -9.31 -3.66
N SER A 285 -10.77 -8.80 -2.80
CA SER A 285 -11.09 -7.38 -2.75
C SER A 285 -9.87 -6.54 -2.40
N PHE A 286 -9.69 -5.41 -3.08
CA PHE A 286 -8.76 -4.38 -2.63
C PHE A 286 -9.41 -3.62 -1.47
N PHE A 287 -8.73 -3.54 -0.36
CA PHE A 287 -9.10 -2.74 0.80
C PHE A 287 -7.83 -2.18 1.41
N GLN A 288 -7.83 -0.92 1.79
CA GLN A 288 -6.66 -0.23 2.33
C GLN A 288 -6.11 -0.95 3.56
N ILE A 289 -4.79 -1.12 3.62
CA ILE A 289 -4.14 -2.01 4.58
C ILE A 289 -3.97 -1.43 5.98
N ASN A 290 -4.19 -0.15 6.16
CA ASN A 290 -4.14 0.56 7.43
C ASN A 290 -5.46 1.30 7.65
N PRO A 291 -6.49 0.66 8.22
CA PRO A 291 -7.83 1.24 8.31
C PRO A 291 -7.88 2.49 9.17
N THR A 292 -7.04 2.60 10.19
CA THR A 292 -6.95 3.78 11.05
C THR A 292 -6.48 5.00 10.26
N GLN A 293 -5.38 4.85 9.54
CA GLN A 293 -4.80 5.96 8.78
C GLN A 293 -5.57 6.21 7.47
N THR A 294 -6.26 5.19 6.94
CA THR A 294 -7.17 5.37 5.79
C THR A 294 -8.34 6.28 6.14
N LYS A 295 -8.86 6.20 7.37
CA LYS A 295 -9.88 7.14 7.84
C LYS A 295 -9.34 8.58 7.80
N VAL A 296 -8.13 8.81 8.29
CA VAL A 296 -7.46 10.13 8.27
C VAL A 296 -7.28 10.63 6.83
N LEU A 297 -6.81 9.75 5.93
CA LEU A 297 -6.64 10.05 4.51
C LEU A 297 -7.96 10.46 3.85
N TYR A 298 -9.04 9.72 4.11
CA TYR A 298 -10.35 9.98 3.52
C TYR A 298 -11.06 11.20 4.14
N GLU A 299 -10.86 11.46 5.43
CA GLU A 299 -11.31 12.70 6.07
C GLU A 299 -10.63 13.91 5.42
N LYS A 300 -9.33 13.81 5.11
CA LYS A 300 -8.61 14.88 4.40
C LYS A 300 -9.09 15.03 2.97
N ALA A 301 -9.36 13.94 2.26
CA ALA A 301 -9.94 13.99 0.90
C ALA A 301 -11.35 14.64 0.91
N MET A 302 -12.19 14.30 1.90
CA MET A 302 -13.51 14.92 2.09
C MET A 302 -13.42 16.40 2.47
N GLU A 303 -12.43 16.79 3.29
CA GLU A 303 -12.16 18.19 3.63
C GLU A 303 -11.81 18.98 2.35
N TYR A 304 -10.92 18.44 1.51
CA TYR A 304 -10.50 19.12 0.27
C TYR A 304 -11.57 19.11 -0.82
N ALA A 305 -12.48 18.14 -0.81
CA ALA A 305 -13.65 18.14 -1.69
C ALA A 305 -14.64 19.27 -1.34
N ASP A 306 -14.62 19.79 -0.11
CA ASP A 306 -15.43 20.92 0.40
C ASP A 306 -16.93 20.78 0.10
N LEU A 307 -17.50 19.60 0.33
CA LEU A 307 -18.88 19.26 0.02
C LEU A 307 -19.87 19.95 0.97
N LYS A 308 -20.91 20.57 0.40
CA LYS A 308 -22.01 21.27 1.11
C LYS A 308 -23.35 20.53 1.05
N GLY A 309 -23.40 19.37 0.37
CA GLY A 309 -24.60 18.54 0.22
C GLY A 309 -25.35 18.74 -1.10
N GLU A 310 -24.88 19.60 -1.97
CA GLU A 310 -25.50 19.86 -3.27
C GLU A 310 -24.68 19.31 -4.44
N GLU A 311 -23.44 18.85 -4.19
CA GLU A 311 -22.48 18.48 -5.21
C GLU A 311 -22.72 17.08 -5.75
N THR A 312 -22.51 16.93 -7.06
CA THR A 312 -22.31 15.69 -7.77
C THR A 312 -20.82 15.38 -7.83
N VAL A 313 -20.42 14.27 -7.22
CA VAL A 313 -19.03 13.82 -7.11
C VAL A 313 -18.79 12.61 -7.99
N TRP A 314 -17.70 12.61 -8.75
CA TRP A 314 -17.19 11.44 -9.45
C TRP A 314 -15.95 10.89 -8.74
N ASP A 315 -15.96 9.61 -8.40
CA ASP A 315 -14.82 8.87 -7.86
C ASP A 315 -14.28 7.94 -8.96
N LEU A 316 -13.12 8.25 -9.45
CA LEU A 316 -12.46 7.51 -10.53
C LEU A 316 -11.42 6.56 -9.92
N TYR A 317 -11.46 5.31 -10.32
CA TYR A 317 -10.76 4.16 -9.70
C TYR A 317 -11.37 3.75 -8.34
N CYS A 318 -12.70 3.72 -8.25
CA CYS A 318 -13.40 3.58 -6.96
C CYS A 318 -13.22 2.22 -6.27
N GLY A 319 -12.73 1.19 -6.95
CA GLY A 319 -12.58 -0.15 -6.39
C GLY A 319 -13.90 -0.69 -5.82
N ILE A 320 -13.92 -1.14 -4.57
CA ILE A 320 -15.12 -1.59 -3.87
C ILE A 320 -15.92 -0.43 -3.25
N GLY A 321 -15.69 0.80 -3.71
CA GLY A 321 -16.41 2.00 -3.30
C GLY A 321 -15.93 2.63 -2.00
N THR A 322 -14.67 2.43 -1.60
CA THR A 322 -14.20 2.89 -0.28
C THR A 322 -14.24 4.41 -0.13
N ILE A 323 -13.69 5.16 -1.08
CA ILE A 323 -13.77 6.63 -1.08
C ILE A 323 -15.17 7.09 -1.46
N SER A 324 -15.78 6.47 -2.49
CA SER A 324 -17.14 6.82 -2.94
C SER A 324 -18.14 6.87 -1.80
N LEU A 325 -18.21 5.80 -0.98
CA LEU A 325 -19.17 5.71 0.13
C LEU A 325 -18.80 6.63 1.29
N PHE A 326 -17.50 6.92 1.47
CA PHE A 326 -17.07 7.89 2.45
C PHE A 326 -17.56 9.30 2.07
N LEU A 327 -17.46 9.68 0.78
CA LEU A 327 -17.96 10.94 0.24
C LEU A 327 -19.48 11.02 0.20
N ALA A 328 -20.17 9.88 -0.04
CA ALA A 328 -21.62 9.80 -0.10
C ALA A 328 -22.31 10.24 1.21
N GLN A 329 -21.59 10.26 2.33
CA GLN A 329 -22.09 10.79 3.61
C GLN A 329 -22.39 12.31 3.54
N LYS A 330 -21.77 13.05 2.60
CA LYS A 330 -21.92 14.50 2.49
C LYS A 330 -22.33 14.97 1.08
N ALA A 331 -22.09 14.17 0.06
CA ALA A 331 -22.44 14.55 -1.32
C ALA A 331 -23.93 14.37 -1.60
N LYS A 332 -24.48 15.17 -2.50
CA LYS A 332 -25.82 14.96 -3.05
C LYS A 332 -25.90 13.65 -3.84
N LYS A 333 -24.92 13.42 -4.70
CA LYS A 333 -24.80 12.23 -5.52
C LYS A 333 -23.33 11.86 -5.72
N VAL A 334 -23.02 10.57 -5.66
CA VAL A 334 -21.69 10.05 -5.97
C VAL A 334 -21.78 9.04 -7.09
N TYR A 335 -20.91 9.17 -8.09
CA TYR A 335 -20.72 8.23 -9.18
C TYR A 335 -19.33 7.60 -9.09
N GLY A 336 -19.25 6.29 -8.90
CA GLY A 336 -18.00 5.53 -8.85
C GLY A 336 -17.74 4.83 -10.19
N VAL A 337 -16.49 4.85 -10.66
CA VAL A 337 -16.07 4.16 -11.88
C VAL A 337 -14.88 3.25 -11.58
N GLU A 338 -15.00 1.99 -12.01
CA GLU A 338 -13.94 0.99 -11.86
C GLU A 338 -14.01 0.01 -13.04
N ILE A 339 -12.85 -0.42 -13.52
CA ILE A 339 -12.75 -1.36 -14.65
C ILE A 339 -13.09 -2.81 -14.25
N VAL A 340 -12.87 -3.16 -12.99
CA VAL A 340 -13.09 -4.52 -12.45
C VAL A 340 -14.55 -4.69 -12.06
N LYS A 341 -15.26 -5.53 -12.81
CA LYS A 341 -16.70 -5.76 -12.59
C LYS A 341 -17.01 -6.26 -11.18
N GLU A 342 -16.23 -7.20 -10.67
CA GLU A 342 -16.42 -7.79 -9.34
C GLU A 342 -16.27 -6.74 -8.22
N ALA A 343 -15.36 -5.76 -8.39
CA ALA A 343 -15.21 -4.67 -7.46
C ALA A 343 -16.44 -3.74 -7.47
N ILE A 344 -17.05 -3.49 -8.63
CA ILE A 344 -18.31 -2.74 -8.74
C ILE A 344 -19.48 -3.48 -8.10
N ASP A 345 -19.54 -4.79 -8.26
CA ASP A 345 -20.58 -5.61 -7.60
C ASP A 345 -20.44 -5.52 -6.07
N ASP A 346 -19.21 -5.56 -5.54
CA ASP A 346 -18.91 -5.31 -4.12
C ASP A 346 -19.26 -3.86 -3.70
N ALA A 347 -18.97 -2.86 -4.53
CA ALA A 347 -19.30 -1.46 -4.25
C ALA A 347 -20.79 -1.22 -4.11
N ARG A 348 -21.60 -1.80 -4.99
CA ARG A 348 -23.07 -1.75 -4.94
C ARG A 348 -23.61 -2.43 -3.69
N LEU A 349 -23.04 -3.58 -3.33
CA LEU A 349 -23.40 -4.29 -2.12
C LEU A 349 -23.07 -3.46 -0.87
N ASN A 350 -21.88 -2.86 -0.84
CA ASN A 350 -21.46 -1.99 0.26
C ASN A 350 -22.35 -0.74 0.37
N ALA A 351 -22.73 -0.11 -0.75
CA ALA A 351 -23.67 1.00 -0.76
C ALA A 351 -25.02 0.60 -0.13
N LYS A 352 -25.60 -0.50 -0.60
CA LYS A 352 -26.88 -1.03 -0.09
C LYS A 352 -26.81 -1.36 1.38
N MET A 353 -25.73 -1.98 1.84
CA MET A 353 -25.52 -2.37 3.25
C MET A 353 -25.48 -1.16 4.20
N ASN A 354 -25.01 -0.02 3.72
CA ASN A 354 -24.93 1.23 4.47
C ASN A 354 -26.11 2.18 4.23
N GLY A 355 -27.06 1.82 3.35
CA GLY A 355 -28.24 2.67 3.04
C GLY A 355 -27.88 3.90 2.20
N PHE A 356 -26.83 3.86 1.39
CA PHE A 356 -26.44 4.94 0.48
C PHE A 356 -27.16 4.81 -0.87
N ASP A 357 -28.37 5.38 -0.98
CA ASP A 357 -29.12 5.45 -2.23
C ASP A 357 -28.60 6.53 -3.18
N ASN A 358 -27.72 7.41 -2.70
CA ASN A 358 -27.08 8.47 -3.47
C ASN A 358 -25.77 8.06 -4.11
N ALA A 359 -25.35 6.79 -4.03
CA ALA A 359 -24.16 6.26 -4.66
C ALA A 359 -24.51 5.33 -5.84
N GLU A 360 -23.92 5.56 -7.00
CA GLU A 360 -24.13 4.76 -8.22
C GLU A 360 -22.77 4.36 -8.84
N PHE A 361 -22.68 3.16 -9.42
CA PHE A 361 -21.41 2.60 -9.83
C PHE A 361 -21.44 2.05 -11.25
N PHE A 362 -20.41 2.38 -12.05
CA PHE A 362 -20.24 2.01 -13.43
C PHE A 362 -19.01 1.14 -13.65
N VAL A 363 -19.18 0.05 -14.40
CA VAL A 363 -18.06 -0.76 -14.89
C VAL A 363 -17.52 -0.16 -16.17
N GLY A 364 -16.24 0.13 -16.22
CA GLY A 364 -15.56 0.62 -17.42
C GLY A 364 -14.38 1.51 -17.10
N LYS A 365 -13.75 1.99 -18.16
CA LYS A 365 -12.67 2.97 -18.01
C LYS A 365 -13.26 4.36 -17.79
N ALA A 366 -12.68 5.11 -16.88
CA ALA A 366 -13.17 6.44 -16.53
C ALA A 366 -13.22 7.39 -17.74
N GLU A 367 -12.19 7.35 -18.59
CA GLU A 367 -12.11 8.15 -19.83
C GLU A 367 -13.14 7.79 -20.91
N GLU A 368 -13.88 6.69 -20.73
CA GLU A 368 -14.98 6.26 -21.62
C GLU A 368 -16.34 6.47 -20.95
N VAL A 369 -16.43 6.22 -19.64
CA VAL A 369 -17.68 6.32 -18.88
C VAL A 369 -18.08 7.78 -18.67
N LEU A 370 -17.16 8.65 -18.23
CA LEU A 370 -17.46 10.05 -17.95
C LEU A 370 -18.07 10.80 -19.16
N PRO A 371 -17.44 10.80 -20.34
CA PRO A 371 -18.00 11.50 -21.50
C PRO A 371 -19.35 10.93 -21.90
N ARG A 372 -19.51 9.62 -21.84
CA ARG A 372 -20.77 8.94 -22.18
C ARG A 372 -21.93 9.39 -21.29
N GLU A 373 -21.72 9.42 -19.98
CA GLU A 373 -22.77 9.81 -19.02
C GLU A 373 -23.06 11.32 -19.11
N TYR A 374 -22.04 12.14 -19.37
CA TYR A 374 -22.21 13.57 -19.62
C TYR A 374 -23.03 13.83 -20.89
N GLU A 375 -22.64 13.24 -22.03
CA GLU A 375 -23.27 13.48 -23.33
C GLU A 375 -24.69 12.93 -23.42
N LYS A 376 -24.93 11.72 -22.84
CA LYS A 376 -26.22 11.04 -22.94
C LYS A 376 -27.19 11.40 -21.84
N ASN A 377 -26.70 11.61 -20.64
CA ASN A 377 -27.53 11.74 -19.44
C ASN A 377 -27.39 13.12 -18.78
N GLY A 378 -26.55 14.01 -19.31
CA GLY A 378 -26.32 15.34 -18.77
C GLY A 378 -25.73 15.32 -17.36
N VAL A 379 -25.01 14.25 -16.99
CA VAL A 379 -24.46 14.10 -15.64
C VAL A 379 -23.20 14.96 -15.50
N TYR A 380 -23.28 15.97 -14.68
CA TYR A 380 -22.19 16.90 -14.38
C TYR A 380 -21.30 16.40 -13.27
N ALA A 381 -20.05 16.89 -13.22
CA ALA A 381 -19.13 16.72 -12.12
C ALA A 381 -18.89 18.10 -11.47
N ASP A 382 -19.36 18.32 -10.26
CA ASP A 382 -18.95 19.48 -9.45
C ASP A 382 -17.56 19.23 -8.89
N THR A 383 -17.31 18.01 -8.44
CA THR A 383 -16.02 17.55 -7.90
C THR A 383 -15.64 16.20 -8.50
N ILE A 384 -14.37 16.06 -8.88
CA ILE A 384 -13.78 14.76 -9.26
C ILE A 384 -12.77 14.36 -8.20
N VAL A 385 -12.86 13.12 -7.72
CA VAL A 385 -11.89 12.50 -6.82
C VAL A 385 -11.20 11.37 -7.58
N VAL A 386 -9.87 11.28 -7.47
CA VAL A 386 -9.08 10.21 -8.08
C VAL A 386 -8.12 9.60 -7.07
N ASP A 387 -8.02 8.27 -7.08
CA ASP A 387 -7.01 7.47 -6.34
C ASP A 387 -6.38 6.46 -7.33
N PRO A 388 -5.54 6.92 -8.27
CA PRO A 388 -5.01 6.06 -9.33
C PRO A 388 -3.92 5.11 -8.80
N PRO A 389 -3.61 4.03 -9.55
CA PRO A 389 -2.48 3.18 -9.24
C PRO A 389 -1.15 3.97 -9.33
N ARG A 390 -0.05 3.37 -8.86
CA ARG A 390 1.29 3.99 -8.79
C ARG A 390 1.77 4.69 -10.08
N LYS A 391 1.29 4.30 -11.25
CA LYS A 391 1.63 4.95 -12.53
C LYS A 391 0.97 6.32 -12.74
N GLY A 392 0.08 6.74 -11.85
CA GLY A 392 -0.74 7.94 -11.99
C GLY A 392 -1.90 7.76 -12.97
N CYS A 393 -2.54 8.88 -13.31
CA CYS A 393 -3.62 8.91 -14.29
C CYS A 393 -3.08 8.73 -15.73
N ASP A 394 -3.89 8.12 -16.58
CA ASP A 394 -3.65 8.10 -18.02
C ASP A 394 -3.88 9.51 -18.60
N SER A 395 -3.13 9.89 -19.64
CA SER A 395 -3.23 11.21 -20.27
C SER A 395 -4.64 11.51 -20.79
N LYS A 396 -5.30 10.51 -21.36
CA LYS A 396 -6.68 10.62 -21.85
C LYS A 396 -7.67 10.88 -20.72
N LEU A 397 -7.41 10.30 -19.53
CA LEU A 397 -8.24 10.59 -18.36
C LEU A 397 -8.04 12.04 -17.88
N LEU A 398 -6.79 12.51 -17.79
CA LEU A 398 -6.51 13.91 -17.43
C LEU A 398 -7.20 14.90 -18.41
N GLU A 399 -7.12 14.64 -19.71
CA GLU A 399 -7.84 15.43 -20.73
C GLU A 399 -9.37 15.40 -20.52
N THR A 400 -9.91 14.24 -20.17
CA THR A 400 -11.34 14.09 -19.90
C THR A 400 -11.75 14.87 -18.65
N MET A 401 -10.98 14.80 -17.58
CA MET A 401 -11.24 15.59 -16.36
C MET A 401 -11.26 17.08 -16.66
N VAL A 402 -10.28 17.58 -17.43
CA VAL A 402 -10.22 18.99 -17.86
C VAL A 402 -11.43 19.39 -18.69
N LYS A 403 -11.86 18.53 -19.64
CA LYS A 403 -13.07 18.79 -20.48
C LYS A 403 -14.36 18.82 -19.67
N MET A 404 -14.48 17.99 -18.65
CA MET A 404 -15.62 17.99 -17.74
C MET A 404 -15.68 19.25 -16.87
N ALA A 405 -14.56 19.95 -16.77
CA ALA A 405 -14.41 21.23 -16.09
C ALA A 405 -15.02 21.28 -14.68
N PRO A 406 -14.76 20.28 -13.78
CA PRO A 406 -15.24 20.34 -12.41
C PRO A 406 -14.70 21.57 -11.70
N LYS A 407 -15.44 22.06 -10.71
CA LYS A 407 -14.97 23.16 -9.87
C LYS A 407 -13.74 22.76 -9.06
N ARG A 408 -13.73 21.50 -8.57
CA ARG A 408 -12.68 20.94 -7.72
C ARG A 408 -12.21 19.56 -8.23
N ILE A 409 -10.93 19.31 -8.02
CA ILE A 409 -10.34 17.99 -8.17
C ILE A 409 -9.63 17.66 -6.86
N VAL A 410 -9.90 16.47 -6.31
CA VAL A 410 -9.15 15.91 -5.18
C VAL A 410 -8.34 14.73 -5.71
N TYR A 411 -7.03 14.82 -5.59
CA TYR A 411 -6.11 13.80 -6.04
C TYR A 411 -5.48 13.10 -4.84
N VAL A 412 -5.78 11.82 -4.65
CA VAL A 412 -5.11 10.94 -3.68
C VAL A 412 -4.04 10.15 -4.42
N SER A 413 -2.85 10.02 -3.86
CA SER A 413 -1.75 9.35 -4.54
C SER A 413 -0.78 8.68 -3.59
N CYS A 414 -0.39 7.45 -3.92
CA CYS A 414 0.67 6.69 -3.24
C CYS A 414 2.08 6.90 -3.84
N ASP A 415 2.21 7.73 -4.89
CA ASP A 415 3.49 8.02 -5.54
C ASP A 415 3.64 9.51 -5.85
N PRO A 416 4.47 10.24 -5.08
CA PRO A 416 4.63 11.68 -5.24
C PRO A 416 5.19 12.10 -6.61
N ALA A 417 5.95 11.25 -7.28
CA ALA A 417 6.56 11.61 -8.57
C ALA A 417 5.54 11.59 -9.70
N THR A 418 4.68 10.56 -9.75
CA THR A 418 3.58 10.51 -10.74
C THR A 418 2.50 11.53 -10.44
N LEU A 419 2.21 11.77 -9.15
CA LEU A 419 1.36 12.87 -8.72
C LEU A 419 1.87 14.20 -9.27
N ALA A 420 3.13 14.54 -9.03
CA ALA A 420 3.74 15.80 -9.48
C ALA A 420 3.63 15.99 -11.00
N ARG A 421 3.86 14.91 -11.78
CA ARG A 421 3.67 14.91 -13.25
C ARG A 421 2.22 15.26 -13.63
N ASP A 422 1.26 14.63 -13.00
CA ASP A 422 -0.16 14.80 -13.33
C ASP A 422 -0.66 16.19 -12.89
N LEU A 423 -0.22 16.69 -11.73
CA LEU A 423 -0.52 18.04 -11.26
C LEU A 423 0.02 19.12 -12.20
N LYS A 424 1.21 18.91 -12.78
CA LYS A 424 1.75 19.82 -13.80
C LYS A 424 0.79 19.96 -14.96
N VAL A 425 0.29 18.84 -15.50
CA VAL A 425 -0.69 18.85 -16.61
C VAL A 425 -1.96 19.58 -16.20
N LEU A 426 -2.52 19.29 -15.03
CA LEU A 426 -3.74 19.97 -14.55
C LEU A 426 -3.53 21.47 -14.34
N SER A 427 -2.36 21.87 -13.82
CA SER A 427 -2.03 23.29 -13.59
C SER A 427 -1.87 24.06 -14.89
N GLU A 428 -1.31 23.45 -15.93
CA GLU A 428 -1.21 24.03 -17.28
C GLU A 428 -2.58 24.15 -17.96
N GLN A 429 -3.58 23.37 -17.50
CA GLN A 429 -4.94 23.34 -18.03
C GLN A 429 -5.97 24.11 -17.18
N GLY A 430 -5.52 25.05 -16.35
CA GLY A 430 -6.39 25.98 -15.64
C GLY A 430 -6.80 25.57 -14.23
N TYR A 431 -6.17 24.57 -13.64
CA TYR A 431 -6.35 24.24 -12.22
C TYR A 431 -5.22 24.81 -11.37
N GLU A 432 -5.53 25.20 -10.16
CA GLU A 432 -4.54 25.61 -9.17
C GLU A 432 -4.54 24.67 -7.99
N VAL A 433 -3.35 24.26 -7.53
CA VAL A 433 -3.18 23.52 -6.29
C VAL A 433 -3.46 24.48 -5.13
N GLU A 434 -4.46 24.20 -4.31
CA GLU A 434 -4.81 24.98 -3.14
C GLU A 434 -4.14 24.46 -1.87
N LYS A 435 -4.21 23.13 -1.68
CA LYS A 435 -3.76 22.44 -0.46
C LYS A 435 -3.11 21.12 -0.80
N VAL A 436 -2.11 20.78 -0.02
CA VAL A 436 -1.41 19.48 -0.08
C VAL A 436 -1.26 18.94 1.33
N CYS A 437 -1.61 17.68 1.55
CA CYS A 437 -1.37 17.01 2.80
C CYS A 437 -0.71 15.64 2.55
N ALA A 438 0.47 15.43 3.12
CA ALA A 438 1.10 14.13 3.16
C ALA A 438 0.54 13.31 4.33
N VAL A 439 0.34 12.01 4.13
CA VAL A 439 -0.21 11.10 5.15
C VAL A 439 0.68 9.86 5.26
N ASP A 440 1.15 9.55 6.47
CA ASP A 440 1.92 8.35 6.72
C ASP A 440 1.02 7.12 6.85
N GLN A 441 0.65 6.53 5.72
CA GLN A 441 -0.13 5.28 5.63
C GLN A 441 0.73 4.03 5.91
N PHE A 442 2.04 4.12 5.69
CA PHE A 442 2.98 2.99 5.69
C PHE A 442 4.24 3.32 6.49
N SER A 443 4.11 3.42 7.82
CA SER A 443 5.25 3.69 8.70
C SER A 443 6.39 2.70 8.49
N HIS A 444 7.59 3.10 8.82
CA HIS A 444 8.82 2.32 8.65
C HIS A 444 9.19 1.96 7.21
N SER A 445 8.48 2.51 6.22
CA SER A 445 8.81 2.39 4.79
C SER A 445 8.96 3.78 4.17
N SER A 446 9.57 3.85 2.99
CA SER A 446 9.72 5.09 2.21
C SER A 446 8.43 5.56 1.50
N HIS A 447 7.34 4.80 1.61
CA HIS A 447 6.06 5.13 0.99
C HIS A 447 5.31 6.21 1.77
N VAL A 448 4.63 7.09 1.05
CA VAL A 448 3.80 8.16 1.59
C VAL A 448 2.58 8.32 0.70
N GLU A 449 1.41 8.50 1.32
CA GLU A 449 0.20 8.94 0.64
C GLU A 449 0.14 10.46 0.63
N THR A 450 -0.47 11.02 -0.40
CA THR A 450 -0.62 12.47 -0.52
C THR A 450 -2.01 12.80 -1.02
N VAL A 451 -2.68 13.73 -0.35
CA VAL A 451 -3.95 14.31 -0.80
C VAL A 451 -3.68 15.71 -1.31
N VAL A 452 -4.19 16.04 -2.49
CA VAL A 452 -4.08 17.36 -3.09
C VAL A 452 -5.47 17.86 -3.46
N GLY A 453 -5.80 19.05 -3.02
CA GLY A 453 -6.96 19.79 -3.45
C GLY A 453 -6.60 20.78 -4.54
N LEU A 454 -7.28 20.69 -5.69
CA LEU A 454 -7.15 21.64 -6.80
C LEU A 454 -8.49 22.34 -7.03
N GLN A 455 -8.40 23.62 -7.37
CA GLN A 455 -9.54 24.44 -7.80
C GLN A 455 -9.34 24.96 -9.21
N ARG A 456 -10.43 25.06 -9.97
CA ARG A 456 -10.39 25.72 -11.29
C ARG A 456 -10.23 27.23 -11.12
N LYS A 457 -9.33 27.86 -11.87
CA LYS A 457 -8.94 29.28 -11.71
C LYS A 457 -10.08 30.28 -11.97
N ASP A 458 -11.11 29.89 -12.72
CA ASP A 458 -12.21 30.78 -13.15
C ASP A 458 -13.50 30.55 -12.36
N THR A 459 -13.44 29.95 -11.17
CA THR A 459 -14.61 29.66 -10.32
C THR A 459 -14.57 30.34 -8.97
#